data_cce85baf1e1697735bb100d54fe53238
#
_entry.id   cce85baf1e1697735bb100d54fe53238
#
_cell.length_a   1.000
_cell.length_b   1.000
_cell.length_c   1.000
_cell.angle_alpha   90.00
_cell.angle_beta   90.00
_cell.angle_gamma   90.00
#
_symmetry.space_group_name_H-M   'P 1'
#
loop_
_entity.id
_entity.type
_entity.pdbx_description
1 polymer ?
#
loop_
_entity_poly.entity_id
_entity_poly.type
_entity_poly.pdbx_seq_one_letter_code
_entity_poly.pdbx_strand_id
1 'polypeptide(L)'
;MAERAADTSHGPGRLLVAAYAILAIGATGRSGVQLATGASEAPLAYGLSAFAAVVYIVATLALARDWWRLALVACSVELVGVLSVGTLTVVDAGDFPDATVWSLYGQGYLFLPLVLPVLGLLWLRRTGRSRGPVSPRA
;
A
#
# COMPACT_ATOMS: atom_id res chain seq x y z
N MET A 1 -24.15 -11.34 10.01
CA MET A 1 -23.42 -11.11 9.60
C MET A 1 -23.03 -9.81 9.15
N ALA A 2 -23.82 -8.90 9.26
CA ALA A 2 -23.48 -7.63 8.88
C ALA A 2 -22.27 -7.19 9.53
N GLU A 3 -22.07 -7.68 10.63
CA GLU A 3 -20.96 -7.26 11.29
C GLU A 3 -19.78 -7.66 10.58
N ARG A 4 -19.87 -8.43 9.62
CA ARG A 4 -18.74 -8.80 8.92
C ARG A 4 -18.42 -7.87 7.83
N ALA A 5 -18.98 -6.68 7.82
CA ALA A 5 -18.69 -5.71 6.79
C ALA A 5 -17.20 -5.47 6.65
N ALA A 6 -16.45 -5.56 7.74
CA ALA A 6 -15.03 -5.34 7.66
C ALA A 6 -14.25 -6.65 7.74
N ASP A 7 -14.93 -7.76 7.57
CA ASP A 7 -14.28 -9.05 7.69
C ASP A 7 -13.44 -9.32 6.46
N THR A 8 -12.14 -9.49 6.62
CA THR A 8 -11.25 -9.75 5.52
C THR A 8 -10.94 -11.24 5.36
N SER A 9 -11.67 -12.09 6.03
CA SER A 9 -11.46 -13.52 5.87
C SER A 9 -12.19 -14.09 4.67
N HIS A 10 -13.05 -13.29 4.03
CA HIS A 10 -13.82 -13.74 2.88
C HIS A 10 -13.88 -12.67 1.82
N GLY A 11 -14.10 -13.07 0.59
CA GLY A 11 -14.43 -12.20 -0.50
C GLY A 11 -13.41 -11.12 -0.81
N PRO A 12 -13.88 -9.92 -1.12
CA PRO A 12 -12.98 -8.84 -1.54
C PRO A 12 -11.96 -8.44 -0.48
N GLY A 13 -12.34 -8.49 0.79
CA GLY A 13 -11.39 -8.16 1.84
C GLY A 13 -10.24 -9.13 1.88
N ARG A 14 -10.53 -10.41 1.70
CA ARG A 14 -9.48 -11.42 1.69
C ARG A 14 -8.54 -11.22 0.50
N LEU A 15 -9.11 -10.89 -0.66
CA LEU A 15 -8.29 -10.65 -1.84
C LEU A 15 -7.41 -9.41 -1.66
N LEU A 16 -7.93 -8.38 -1.01
CA LEU A 16 -7.14 -7.20 -0.73
C LEU A 16 -5.96 -7.55 0.17
N VAL A 17 -6.19 -8.31 1.23
CA VAL A 17 -5.12 -8.69 2.14
C VAL A 17 -4.07 -9.51 1.39
N ALA A 18 -4.50 -10.44 0.55
CA ALA A 18 -3.56 -11.28 -0.20
C ALA A 18 -2.73 -10.43 -1.17
N ALA A 19 -3.36 -9.49 -1.86
CA ALA A 19 -2.66 -8.64 -2.80
C ALA A 19 -1.66 -7.74 -2.09
N TYR A 20 -2.05 -7.15 -0.95
CA TYR A 20 -1.13 -6.34 -0.18
C TYR A 20 0.02 -7.17 0.39
N ALA A 21 -0.24 -8.41 0.80
CA ALA A 21 0.82 -9.28 1.28
C ALA A 21 1.84 -9.57 0.18
N ILE A 22 1.37 -9.77 -1.04
CA ILE A 22 2.26 -9.99 -2.17
C ILE A 22 3.12 -8.75 -2.42
N LEU A 23 2.52 -7.56 -2.38
CA LEU A 23 3.29 -6.33 -2.52
C LEU A 23 4.28 -6.15 -1.38
N ALA A 24 3.89 -6.50 -0.16
CA ALA A 24 4.78 -6.38 0.98
C ALA A 24 6.00 -7.30 0.82
N ILE A 25 5.79 -8.52 0.38
CA ILE A 25 6.86 -9.47 0.15
C ILE A 25 7.77 -8.96 -0.98
N GLY A 26 7.16 -8.55 -2.08
CA GLY A 26 7.94 -8.08 -3.23
C GLY A 26 8.75 -6.84 -2.91
N ALA A 27 8.13 -5.86 -2.25
CA ALA A 27 8.82 -4.62 -1.91
C ALA A 27 9.92 -4.84 -0.88
N THR A 28 9.68 -5.73 0.08
CA THR A 28 10.67 -6.04 1.09
C THR A 28 11.88 -6.73 0.45
N GLY A 29 11.62 -7.71 -0.44
CA GLY A 29 12.70 -8.38 -1.12
C GLY A 29 13.50 -7.43 -1.99
N ARG A 30 12.82 -6.56 -2.73
CA ARG A 30 13.49 -5.59 -3.56
C ARG A 30 14.33 -4.63 -2.73
N SER A 31 13.76 -4.12 -1.64
CA SER A 31 14.50 -3.20 -0.77
C SER A 31 15.71 -3.86 -0.16
N GLY A 32 15.57 -5.12 0.24
CA GLY A 32 16.69 -5.85 0.80
C GLY A 32 17.84 -5.99 -0.20
N VAL A 33 17.51 -6.33 -1.44
CA VAL A 33 18.54 -6.47 -2.47
C VAL A 33 19.18 -5.12 -2.77
N GLN A 34 18.37 -4.08 -2.92
CA GLN A 34 18.89 -2.75 -3.25
C GLN A 34 19.82 -2.23 -2.15
N LEU A 35 19.42 -2.39 -0.89
CA LEU A 35 20.24 -1.91 0.20
C LEU A 35 21.50 -2.73 0.37
N ALA A 36 21.44 -4.01 0.09
CA ALA A 36 22.60 -4.88 0.23
C ALA A 36 23.62 -4.69 -0.89
N THR A 37 23.17 -4.28 -2.08
CA THR A 37 24.06 -4.27 -3.23
C THR A 37 24.47 -2.89 -3.70
N GLY A 38 23.83 -1.84 -3.26
CA GLY A 38 24.19 -0.53 -3.78
C GLY A 38 23.44 0.62 -3.16
N ALA A 39 23.37 0.64 -1.84
CA ALA A 39 22.60 1.68 -1.16
C ALA A 39 23.05 3.08 -1.50
N SER A 40 24.33 3.27 -1.82
CA SER A 40 24.84 4.61 -2.10
C SER A 40 24.61 5.04 -3.54
N GLU A 41 24.16 4.15 -4.41
CA GLU A 41 24.04 4.49 -5.83
C GLU A 41 22.77 5.27 -6.11
N ALA A 42 21.69 4.99 -5.41
CA ALA A 42 20.44 5.68 -5.61
C ALA A 42 19.69 5.77 -4.28
N PRO A 43 20.23 6.54 -3.33
CA PRO A 43 19.66 6.53 -1.97
C PRO A 43 18.22 6.96 -1.90
N LEU A 44 17.81 7.91 -2.73
CA LEU A 44 16.41 8.34 -2.71
C LEU A 44 15.50 7.21 -3.19
N ALA A 45 15.85 6.58 -4.31
CA ALA A 45 15.02 5.50 -4.84
C ALA A 45 14.96 4.32 -3.89
N TYR A 46 16.10 3.98 -3.29
CA TYR A 46 16.15 2.82 -2.39
C TYR A 46 15.42 3.12 -1.10
N GLY A 47 15.56 4.35 -0.60
CA GLY A 47 14.83 4.77 0.60
C GLY A 47 13.33 4.77 0.39
N LEU A 48 12.87 5.23 -0.78
CA LEU A 48 11.45 5.20 -1.09
C LEU A 48 10.91 3.78 -1.20
N SER A 49 11.69 2.87 -1.77
CA SER A 49 11.27 1.47 -1.84
C SER A 49 11.17 0.85 -0.45
N ALA A 50 12.11 1.17 0.44
CA ALA A 50 12.05 0.67 1.81
C ALA A 50 10.85 1.23 2.55
N PHE A 51 10.56 2.50 2.35
CA PHE A 51 9.40 3.12 2.95
C PHE A 51 8.12 2.46 2.44
N ALA A 52 8.05 2.22 1.12
CA ALA A 52 6.90 1.53 0.54
C ALA A 52 6.73 0.13 1.14
N ALA A 53 7.82 -0.58 1.35
CA ALA A 53 7.76 -1.92 1.95
C ALA A 53 7.12 -1.85 3.34
N VAL A 54 7.51 -0.86 4.14
CA VAL A 54 6.93 -0.68 5.48
C VAL A 54 5.44 -0.39 5.37
N VAL A 55 5.07 0.50 4.45
CA VAL A 55 3.66 0.86 4.26
C VAL A 55 2.85 -0.37 3.87
N TYR A 56 3.38 -1.21 2.98
CA TYR A 56 2.66 -2.40 2.55
C TYR A 56 2.51 -3.42 3.69
N ILE A 57 3.53 -3.57 4.52
CA ILE A 57 3.45 -4.45 5.67
C ILE A 57 2.38 -3.95 6.63
N VAL A 58 2.39 -2.65 6.92
CA VAL A 58 1.40 -2.06 7.81
C VAL A 58 0.00 -2.20 7.23
N ALA A 59 -0.18 -1.94 5.94
CA ALA A 59 -1.48 -2.06 5.31
C ALA A 59 -1.98 -3.51 5.36
N THR A 60 -1.10 -4.46 5.11
CA THR A 60 -1.47 -5.87 5.15
C THR A 60 -1.96 -6.27 6.54
N LEU A 61 -1.19 -5.91 7.56
CA LEU A 61 -1.55 -6.27 8.93
C LEU A 61 -2.82 -5.54 9.37
N ALA A 62 -2.94 -4.27 9.02
CA ALA A 62 -4.10 -3.48 9.43
C ALA A 62 -5.38 -4.01 8.78
N LEU A 63 -5.32 -4.37 7.51
CA LEU A 63 -6.48 -4.93 6.83
C LEU A 63 -6.81 -6.31 7.37
N ALA A 64 -5.80 -7.13 7.63
CA ALA A 64 -6.02 -8.48 8.13
C ALA A 64 -6.59 -8.49 9.54
N ARG A 65 -6.26 -7.48 10.34
CA ARG A 65 -6.71 -7.39 11.72
C ARG A 65 -7.87 -6.44 11.92
N ASP A 66 -8.41 -5.91 10.83
CA ASP A 66 -9.51 -4.94 10.90
C ASP A 66 -9.16 -3.71 11.73
N TRP A 67 -7.91 -3.31 11.69
CA TRP A 67 -7.50 -2.05 12.29
C TRP A 67 -7.84 -0.94 11.31
N TRP A 68 -9.11 -0.54 11.31
CA TRP A 68 -9.67 0.32 10.28
C TRP A 68 -8.93 1.64 10.10
N ARG A 69 -8.64 2.31 11.20
CA ARG A 69 -7.97 3.61 11.09
C ARG A 69 -6.56 3.49 10.56
N LEU A 70 -5.83 2.47 11.04
CA LEU A 70 -4.47 2.27 10.57
C LEU A 70 -4.46 1.88 9.10
N ALA A 71 -5.41 1.05 8.68
CA ALA A 71 -5.52 0.68 7.28
C ALA A 71 -5.85 1.90 6.42
N LEU A 72 -6.72 2.79 6.91
CA LEU A 72 -7.07 3.99 6.20
C LEU A 72 -5.84 4.88 6.02
N VAL A 73 -5.06 5.06 7.07
CA VAL A 73 -3.85 5.87 7.00
C VAL A 73 -2.84 5.24 6.05
N ALA A 74 -2.62 3.94 6.16
CA ALA A 74 -1.64 3.26 5.31
C ALA A 74 -2.02 3.34 3.83
N CYS A 75 -3.28 3.11 3.50
CA CYS A 75 -3.73 3.21 2.12
C CYS A 75 -3.66 4.64 1.60
N SER A 76 -3.94 5.61 2.45
CA SER A 76 -3.83 7.02 2.06
C SER A 76 -2.39 7.42 1.81
N VAL A 77 -1.47 7.00 2.68
CA VAL A 77 -0.05 7.27 2.50
C VAL A 77 0.44 6.62 1.22
N GLU A 78 0.00 5.40 0.96
CA GLU A 78 0.40 4.71 -0.25
C GLU A 78 -0.10 5.44 -1.50
N LEU A 79 -1.35 5.87 -1.50
CA LEU A 79 -1.90 6.56 -2.66
C LEU A 79 -1.13 7.86 -2.92
N VAL A 80 -0.88 8.64 -1.88
CA VAL A 80 -0.10 9.86 -2.02
C VAL A 80 1.31 9.51 -2.52
N GLY A 81 1.89 8.46 -1.99
CA GLY A 81 3.23 8.05 -2.37
C GLY A 81 3.33 7.63 -3.82
N VAL A 82 2.40 6.77 -4.27
CA VAL A 82 2.47 6.28 -5.64
C VAL A 82 2.16 7.39 -6.64
N LEU A 83 1.26 8.30 -6.32
CA LEU A 83 0.95 9.41 -7.21
C LEU A 83 2.12 10.39 -7.26
N SER A 84 2.71 10.70 -6.11
CA SER A 84 3.83 11.63 -6.05
C SER A 84 5.07 11.08 -6.73
N VAL A 85 5.46 9.87 -6.36
CA VAL A 85 6.68 9.26 -6.91
C VAL A 85 6.46 8.92 -8.37
N GLY A 86 5.26 8.45 -8.73
CA GLY A 86 4.97 8.16 -10.13
C GLY A 86 5.10 9.39 -11.00
N THR A 87 4.58 10.51 -10.53
CA THR A 87 4.67 11.76 -11.27
C THR A 87 6.11 12.25 -11.36
N LEU A 88 6.84 12.18 -10.24
CA LEU A 88 8.23 12.61 -10.23
C LEU A 88 9.08 11.78 -11.18
N THR A 89 8.82 10.49 -11.28
CA THR A 89 9.61 9.66 -12.19
C THR A 89 9.31 9.95 -13.65
N VAL A 90 8.12 10.50 -13.94
CA VAL A 90 7.80 10.91 -15.30
C VAL A 90 8.42 12.27 -15.62
N VAL A 91 8.34 13.20 -14.66
CA VAL A 91 8.76 14.56 -14.90
C VAL A 91 10.25 14.75 -14.71
N ASP A 92 10.85 14.01 -13.80
CA ASP A 92 12.26 14.22 -13.48
C ASP A 92 12.94 12.87 -13.34
N ALA A 93 13.02 12.15 -14.44
CA ALA A 93 13.60 10.82 -14.44
C ALA A 93 15.05 10.80 -14.02
N GLY A 94 15.75 11.93 -14.18
CA GLY A 94 17.16 11.97 -13.83
C GLY A 94 17.46 11.77 -12.35
N ASP A 95 16.51 12.11 -11.49
CA ASP A 95 16.72 11.92 -10.06
C ASP A 95 16.42 10.49 -9.64
N PHE A 96 15.97 9.64 -10.55
CA PHE A 96 15.62 8.26 -10.23
C PHE A 96 16.38 7.32 -11.15
N PRO A 97 17.72 7.22 -10.99
CA PRO A 97 18.51 6.33 -11.83
C PRO A 97 18.09 4.87 -11.68
N ASP A 98 17.53 4.53 -10.54
CA ASP A 98 16.97 3.20 -10.33
C ASP A 98 15.49 3.33 -10.03
N ALA A 99 14.73 2.31 -10.40
CA ALA A 99 13.30 2.32 -10.17
C ALA A 99 12.96 2.05 -8.72
N THR A 100 11.87 2.63 -8.27
CA THR A 100 11.30 2.32 -6.97
C THR A 100 10.05 1.48 -7.19
N VAL A 101 9.45 1.00 -6.12
CA VAL A 101 8.19 0.27 -6.21
C VAL A 101 7.10 1.16 -6.81
N TRP A 102 7.17 2.46 -6.58
CA TRP A 102 6.15 3.41 -7.03
C TRP A 102 6.50 4.14 -8.32
N SER A 103 7.65 3.84 -8.93
CA SER A 103 8.04 4.49 -10.16
C SER A 103 7.03 4.21 -11.26
N LEU A 104 6.70 5.22 -12.01
CA LEU A 104 5.71 5.14 -13.09
C LEU A 104 4.41 4.53 -12.57
N TYR A 105 4.01 4.97 -11.38
CA TYR A 105 2.75 4.57 -10.74
C TYR A 105 2.67 3.08 -10.45
N GLY A 106 3.82 2.46 -10.21
CA GLY A 106 3.86 1.06 -9.88
C GLY A 106 3.89 0.13 -11.07
N GLN A 107 4.35 0.64 -12.21
CA GLN A 107 4.36 -0.17 -13.44
C GLN A 107 5.08 -1.50 -13.25
N GLY A 108 6.16 -1.51 -12.50
CA GLY A 108 6.92 -2.75 -12.28
C GLY A 108 6.17 -3.82 -11.50
N TYR A 109 5.03 -3.47 -10.91
CA TYR A 109 4.21 -4.39 -10.14
C TYR A 109 2.79 -4.38 -10.70
N LEU A 110 2.66 -4.30 -12.02
CA LEU A 110 1.39 -4.37 -12.73
C LEU A 110 0.41 -3.28 -12.28
N PHE A 111 0.94 -2.12 -11.90
CA PHE A 111 0.16 -0.99 -11.40
C PHE A 111 -0.64 -1.32 -10.14
N LEU A 112 -0.33 -2.43 -9.48
CA LEU A 112 -0.99 -2.75 -8.21
C LEU A 112 -0.77 -1.65 -7.16
N PRO A 113 0.44 -1.04 -7.07
CA PRO A 113 0.62 0.06 -6.12
C PRO A 113 -0.32 1.23 -6.33
N LEU A 114 -0.82 1.43 -7.55
CA LEU A 114 -1.79 2.47 -7.81
C LEU A 114 -3.22 1.98 -7.58
N VAL A 115 -3.50 0.76 -8.00
CA VAL A 115 -4.85 0.21 -7.94
C VAL A 115 -5.24 -0.17 -6.52
N LEU A 116 -4.35 -0.81 -5.78
CA LEU A 116 -4.69 -1.31 -4.45
C LEU A 116 -5.09 -0.24 -3.44
N PRO A 117 -4.39 0.90 -3.35
CA PRO A 117 -4.83 1.90 -2.38
C PRO A 117 -6.20 2.47 -2.74
N VAL A 118 -6.53 2.58 -4.02
CA VAL A 118 -7.85 3.04 -4.42
C VAL A 118 -8.90 2.02 -4.00
N LEU A 119 -8.65 0.75 -4.29
CA LEU A 119 -9.58 -0.30 -3.89
C LEU A 119 -9.65 -0.42 -2.37
N GLY A 120 -8.51 -0.31 -1.70
CA GLY A 120 -8.47 -0.36 -0.25
C GLY A 120 -9.26 0.76 0.40
N LEU A 121 -9.11 1.97 -0.10
CA LEU A 121 -9.85 3.11 0.43
C LEU A 121 -11.34 2.96 0.17
N LEU A 122 -11.72 2.47 -1.01
CA LEU A 122 -13.12 2.21 -1.30
C LEU A 122 -13.69 1.13 -0.40
N TRP A 123 -12.92 0.07 -0.17
CA TRP A 123 -13.33 -1.01 0.72
C TRP A 123 -13.52 -0.48 2.15
N LEU A 124 -12.56 0.30 2.63
CA LEU A 124 -12.63 0.85 3.98
C LEU A 124 -13.77 1.84 4.11
N ARG A 125 -14.03 2.62 3.06
CA ARG A 125 -15.12 3.55 3.09
C ARG A 125 -16.45 2.81 3.18
N ARG A 126 -16.60 1.73 2.43
CA ARG A 126 -17.83 0.94 2.46
C ARG A 126 -18.01 0.26 3.81
N THR A 127 -16.97 -0.37 4.32
CA THR A 127 -17.07 -1.07 5.60
C THR A 127 -17.15 -0.10 6.76
N GLY A 128 -16.49 1.05 6.66
CA GLY A 128 -16.60 2.08 7.68
C GLY A 128 -17.98 2.67 7.74
N ARG A 129 -18.63 2.79 6.59
CA ARG A 129 -19.98 3.27 6.56
C ARG A 129 -20.91 2.25 7.20
N SER A 130 -20.67 0.97 6.99
CA SER A 130 -21.44 -0.05 7.63
C SER A 130 -21.22 -0.06 9.13
N ARG A 131 -19.99 0.21 9.57
CA ARG A 131 -19.73 0.26 10.96
C ARG A 131 -20.32 1.48 11.53
N GLY A 132 -20.32 2.55 10.76
CA GLY A 132 -20.94 3.76 11.08
C GLY A 132 -21.12 4.11 12.48
N PRO A 133 -21.81 5.08 12.76
CA PRO A 133 -22.05 5.56 14.06
C PRO A 133 -22.90 4.59 14.68
N VAL A 134 -22.38 3.77 15.39
CA VAL A 134 -23.09 2.84 16.00
C VAL A 134 -23.90 3.43 16.92
N SER A 135 -25.01 3.05 16.94
CA SER A 135 -25.86 3.56 17.77
C SER A 135 -25.46 3.31 19.06
N PRO A 136 -25.44 4.11 19.72
CA PRO A 136 -25.04 3.95 21.00
C PRO A 136 -25.94 3.33 21.80
N ARG A 137 -26.64 2.76 21.57
CA ARG A 137 -27.45 2.17 22.31
C ARG A 137 -26.86 1.86 23.29
N ALA A 138 -26.09 1.99 23.17
CA ALA A 138 -25.53 1.61 24.16
C ALA A 138 -25.75 2.05 25.05
#